data_de43ed4274cc0913577f627f64b1ea42
#
_entry.id   de43ed4274cc0913577f627f64b1ea42
#
_cell.length_a   1.000
_cell.length_b   1.000
_cell.length_c   1.000
_cell.angle_alpha   90.00
_cell.angle_beta   90.00
_cell.angle_gamma   90.00
#
_symmetry.space_group_name_H-M   'P 1'
#
loop_
_entity.id
_entity.type
_entity.pdbx_description
1 polymer ?
#
loop_
_entity_poly.entity_id
_entity_poly.type
_entity_poly.pdbx_seq_one_letter_code
_entity_poly.pdbx_strand_id
1 'polypeptide(L)'
;MILACGEDRTYEYEEKTQHNHWMYDVMREKYLWAEALASFEPSWKNYFSAPAQFMATLTGKSGQKDSWSYVEIDTVNVDSHKRGNFNHIDSYGFDFVLMTDPTGSTTKSFLRVITVYPGSPAERSGLKRNEYISSFDSYKISKKNITKLQQGPSRELEICHLAENEIDGSLFWSDTAKIAIGASEYVEDVAFPVSRIITEAGKRIGYLMCTRLLDAPEEKPYPEAGVYRRMLDDAMMQ
;
A
#
# COMPACT_ATOMS: atom_id res chain seq x y z
N MET A 1 -28.52 -22.21 -50.44
CA MET A 1 -28.71 -21.64 -49.12
C MET A 1 -27.56 -22.17 -48.27
N ILE A 2 -26.55 -21.35 -48.04
CA ILE A 2 -25.36 -21.73 -47.24
C ILE A 2 -25.68 -21.32 -45.84
N LEU A 3 -25.94 -22.30 -44.97
CA LEU A 3 -26.03 -22.12 -43.51
C LEU A 3 -24.60 -21.92 -43.05
N ALA A 4 -24.21 -20.68 -42.85
CA ALA A 4 -23.00 -20.33 -42.09
C ALA A 4 -23.32 -20.61 -40.61
N CYS A 5 -22.97 -21.80 -40.11
CA CYS A 5 -22.80 -22.02 -38.68
C CYS A 5 -21.60 -21.16 -38.23
N GLY A 6 -21.90 -19.97 -37.79
CA GLY A 6 -20.92 -19.20 -37.04
C GLY A 6 -20.74 -19.88 -35.71
N GLU A 7 -19.52 -20.25 -35.36
CA GLU A 7 -19.14 -20.68 -34.00
C GLU A 7 -19.48 -19.56 -33.05
N ASP A 8 -20.20 -19.87 -31.96
CA ASP A 8 -20.45 -18.89 -30.90
C ASP A 8 -19.14 -18.59 -30.16
N ARG A 9 -18.61 -17.40 -30.37
CA ARG A 9 -17.35 -16.93 -29.74
C ARG A 9 -17.59 -15.92 -28.61
N THR A 10 -18.80 -15.87 -28.08
CA THR A 10 -19.18 -14.96 -26.98
C THR A 10 -18.26 -15.13 -25.78
N TYR A 11 -17.94 -16.39 -25.44
CA TYR A 11 -17.04 -16.70 -24.32
C TYR A 11 -15.65 -16.08 -24.50
N GLU A 12 -15.07 -16.16 -25.68
CA GLU A 12 -13.76 -15.56 -25.96
C GLU A 12 -13.80 -14.02 -25.87
N TYR A 13 -14.93 -13.43 -26.24
CA TYR A 13 -15.15 -12.00 -26.09
C TYR A 13 -15.18 -11.61 -24.60
N GLU A 14 -15.98 -12.28 -23.82
CA GLU A 14 -16.13 -12.04 -22.39
C GLU A 14 -14.80 -12.22 -21.66
N GLU A 15 -14.09 -13.31 -21.91
CA GLU A 15 -12.79 -13.58 -21.28
C GLU A 15 -11.78 -12.43 -21.54
N LYS A 16 -11.75 -11.90 -22.76
CA LYS A 16 -10.78 -10.85 -23.14
C LYS A 16 -11.17 -9.46 -22.70
N THR A 17 -12.44 -9.20 -22.44
CA THR A 17 -12.96 -7.84 -22.20
C THR A 17 -13.48 -7.63 -20.79
N GLN A 18 -13.72 -8.68 -20.01
CA GLN A 18 -14.33 -8.60 -18.68
C GLN A 18 -13.64 -7.61 -17.72
N HIS A 19 -12.28 -7.54 -17.76
CA HIS A 19 -11.54 -6.62 -16.90
C HIS A 19 -11.83 -5.15 -17.25
N ASN A 20 -11.90 -4.84 -18.54
CA ASN A 20 -12.18 -3.49 -18.99
C ASN A 20 -13.66 -3.12 -18.78
N HIS A 21 -14.59 -4.08 -18.92
CA HIS A 21 -15.99 -3.86 -18.53
C HIS A 21 -16.12 -3.55 -17.05
N TRP A 22 -15.56 -4.39 -16.19
CA TRP A 22 -15.53 -4.16 -14.75
C TRP A 22 -14.90 -2.80 -14.41
N MET A 23 -13.77 -2.46 -15.02
CA MET A 23 -13.10 -1.18 -14.80
C MET A 23 -14.00 0.00 -15.16
N TYR A 24 -14.71 -0.09 -16.28
CA TYR A 24 -15.63 0.96 -16.69
C TYR A 24 -16.79 1.16 -15.71
N ASP A 25 -17.37 0.06 -15.24
CA ASP A 25 -18.47 0.09 -14.27
C ASP A 25 -18.02 0.72 -12.95
N VAL A 26 -16.87 0.29 -12.42
CA VAL A 26 -16.28 0.86 -11.20
C VAL A 26 -15.98 2.35 -11.38
N MET A 27 -15.37 2.75 -12.49
CA MET A 27 -15.04 4.15 -12.74
C MET A 27 -16.29 5.03 -12.87
N ARG A 28 -17.37 4.54 -13.45
CA ARG A 28 -18.64 5.27 -13.51
C ARG A 28 -19.28 5.49 -12.14
N GLU A 29 -19.06 4.58 -11.22
CA GLU A 29 -19.68 4.63 -9.89
C GLU A 29 -18.80 5.34 -8.86
N LYS A 30 -17.49 5.07 -8.84
CA LYS A 30 -16.58 5.44 -7.75
C LYS A 30 -15.54 6.49 -8.12
N TYR A 31 -15.37 6.81 -9.40
CA TYR A 31 -14.33 7.76 -9.81
C TYR A 31 -14.67 9.19 -9.38
N LEU A 32 -13.66 9.94 -8.94
CA LEU A 32 -13.84 11.31 -8.46
C LEU A 32 -14.54 12.23 -9.50
N TRP A 33 -14.29 11.98 -10.79
CA TRP A 33 -14.90 12.70 -11.91
C TRP A 33 -15.83 11.79 -12.73
N ALA A 34 -16.60 10.92 -12.06
CA ALA A 34 -17.51 9.96 -12.68
C ALA A 34 -18.53 10.65 -13.61
N GLU A 35 -18.95 11.89 -13.30
CA GLU A 35 -19.85 12.66 -14.14
C GLU A 35 -19.31 12.88 -15.56
N ALA A 36 -18.00 13.02 -15.72
CA ALA A 36 -17.37 13.14 -17.04
C ALA A 36 -17.45 11.85 -17.87
N LEU A 37 -17.69 10.71 -17.24
CA LEU A 37 -17.89 9.43 -17.89
C LEU A 37 -19.36 9.14 -18.21
N ALA A 38 -20.30 9.92 -17.68
CA ALA A 38 -21.73 9.65 -17.82
C ALA A 38 -22.21 9.63 -19.28
N SER A 39 -21.58 10.41 -20.16
CA SER A 39 -21.88 10.47 -21.58
C SER A 39 -20.91 9.68 -22.46
N PHE A 40 -19.91 9.02 -21.86
CA PHE A 40 -18.93 8.24 -22.61
C PHE A 40 -19.33 6.77 -22.64
N GLU A 41 -19.53 6.27 -23.86
CA GLU A 41 -19.76 4.84 -24.11
C GLU A 41 -18.55 4.26 -24.81
N PRO A 42 -17.79 3.36 -24.15
CA PRO A 42 -16.65 2.72 -24.80
C PRO A 42 -17.10 1.86 -25.99
N SER A 43 -16.41 1.98 -27.10
CA SER A 43 -16.62 1.10 -28.25
C SER A 43 -16.06 -0.30 -27.96
N TRP A 44 -16.47 -1.29 -28.76
CA TRP A 44 -15.91 -2.63 -28.67
C TRP A 44 -14.38 -2.65 -28.75
N LYS A 45 -13.76 -1.75 -29.54
CA LYS A 45 -12.30 -1.63 -29.64
C LYS A 45 -11.65 -1.16 -28.33
N ASN A 46 -12.33 -0.32 -27.58
CA ASN A 46 -11.84 0.13 -26.29
C ASN A 46 -11.77 -1.05 -25.30
N TYR A 47 -12.80 -1.90 -25.29
CA TYR A 47 -12.81 -3.05 -24.40
C TYR A 47 -11.73 -4.10 -24.72
N PHE A 48 -11.26 -4.18 -25.95
CA PHE A 48 -10.13 -5.04 -26.36
C PHE A 48 -8.74 -4.40 -26.14
N SER A 49 -8.68 -3.15 -25.74
CA SER A 49 -7.38 -2.51 -25.47
C SER A 49 -6.73 -3.07 -24.20
N ALA A 50 -5.42 -2.90 -24.08
CA ALA A 50 -4.73 -3.26 -22.86
C ALA A 50 -5.31 -2.46 -21.68
N PRO A 51 -5.47 -3.05 -20.49
CA PRO A 51 -6.11 -2.40 -19.33
C PRO A 51 -5.54 -1.02 -18.99
N ALA A 52 -4.21 -0.84 -19.05
CA ALA A 52 -3.58 0.46 -18.83
C ALA A 52 -3.97 1.50 -19.87
N GLN A 53 -4.13 1.10 -21.15
CA GLN A 53 -4.59 2.00 -22.21
C GLN A 53 -6.07 2.34 -22.06
N PHE A 54 -6.87 1.37 -21.61
CA PHE A 54 -8.27 1.60 -21.32
C PHE A 54 -8.45 2.57 -20.14
N MET A 55 -7.71 2.38 -19.06
CA MET A 55 -7.68 3.32 -17.93
C MET A 55 -7.29 4.74 -18.39
N ALA A 56 -6.25 4.87 -19.20
CA ALA A 56 -5.84 6.17 -19.75
C ALA A 56 -6.94 6.82 -20.63
N THR A 57 -7.74 6.00 -21.32
CA THR A 57 -8.90 6.50 -22.07
C THR A 57 -9.98 7.03 -21.14
N LEU A 58 -10.29 6.34 -20.05
CA LEU A 58 -11.30 6.76 -19.07
C LEU A 58 -10.86 8.04 -18.34
N THR A 59 -9.65 8.06 -17.81
CA THR A 59 -9.12 9.24 -17.09
C THR A 59 -8.97 10.46 -18.01
N GLY A 60 -8.63 10.25 -19.28
CA GLY A 60 -8.58 11.32 -20.28
C GLY A 60 -9.92 11.98 -20.57
N LYS A 61 -11.06 11.32 -20.29
CA LYS A 61 -12.41 11.88 -20.47
C LYS A 61 -12.78 12.90 -19.39
N SER A 62 -12.14 12.84 -18.24
CA SER A 62 -12.43 13.78 -17.15
C SER A 62 -12.03 15.23 -17.49
N GLY A 63 -11.18 15.46 -18.48
CA GLY A 63 -10.60 16.76 -18.77
C GLY A 63 -9.68 17.28 -17.66
N GLN A 64 -9.50 16.50 -16.60
CA GLN A 64 -8.64 16.79 -15.47
C GLN A 64 -7.32 16.03 -15.59
N LYS A 65 -6.27 16.58 -15.01
CA LYS A 65 -4.98 15.89 -14.96
C LYS A 65 -5.01 14.88 -13.82
N ASP A 66 -5.43 13.66 -14.12
CA ASP A 66 -5.36 12.54 -13.19
C ASP A 66 -3.96 11.91 -13.23
N SER A 67 -3.24 11.99 -12.12
CA SER A 67 -1.91 11.42 -11.95
C SER A 67 -1.91 10.25 -10.95
N TRP A 68 -3.08 9.85 -10.44
CA TRP A 68 -3.21 8.92 -9.33
C TRP A 68 -3.88 7.60 -9.72
N SER A 69 -4.77 7.64 -10.73
CA SER A 69 -5.46 6.43 -11.19
C SER A 69 -4.54 5.61 -12.09
N TYR A 70 -4.34 4.36 -11.72
CA TYR A 70 -3.54 3.41 -12.49
C TYR A 70 -4.13 2.01 -12.40
N VAL A 71 -3.72 1.15 -13.33
CA VAL A 71 -4.03 -0.27 -13.31
C VAL A 71 -2.75 -1.05 -13.10
N GLU A 72 -2.75 -1.88 -12.10
CA GLU A 72 -1.71 -2.87 -11.86
C GLU A 72 -2.21 -4.23 -12.37
N ILE A 73 -1.47 -4.80 -13.32
CA ILE A 73 -1.75 -6.15 -13.82
C ILE A 73 -0.90 -7.11 -13.01
N ASP A 74 -1.55 -7.87 -12.16
CA ASP A 74 -0.88 -8.92 -11.45
C ASP A 74 -0.67 -10.14 -12.36
N THR A 75 0.55 -10.32 -12.80
CA THR A 75 0.97 -11.49 -13.60
C THR A 75 1.37 -12.69 -12.75
N VAL A 76 1.33 -12.54 -11.43
CA VAL A 76 1.70 -13.59 -10.48
C VAL A 76 0.42 -14.24 -9.95
N ASN A 77 0.32 -15.55 -10.13
CA ASN A 77 -0.72 -16.47 -9.68
C ASN A 77 -1.77 -15.90 -8.71
N VAL A 78 -3.03 -16.01 -9.10
CA VAL A 78 -4.26 -15.66 -8.35
C VAL A 78 -4.28 -16.23 -6.91
N ASP A 79 -3.48 -17.23 -6.61
CA ASP A 79 -3.33 -17.81 -5.27
C ASP A 79 -2.51 -16.94 -4.29
N SER A 80 -1.72 -15.99 -4.78
CA SER A 80 -0.99 -15.04 -3.91
C SER A 80 -1.87 -13.88 -3.44
N HIS A 81 -3.05 -13.69 -4.03
CA HIS A 81 -4.02 -12.67 -3.67
C HIS A 81 -5.12 -13.19 -2.74
N LYS A 82 -4.81 -14.17 -1.93
CA LYS A 82 -5.55 -14.33 -0.67
C LYS A 82 -5.21 -13.16 0.27
N ARG A 83 -5.44 -11.94 -0.20
CA ARG A 83 -5.65 -10.78 0.67
C ARG A 83 -6.97 -10.92 1.45
N GLY A 84 -7.35 -12.14 1.76
CA GLY A 84 -8.58 -12.47 2.48
C GLY A 84 -8.40 -12.52 3.98
N ASN A 85 -7.18 -12.37 4.50
CA ASN A 85 -6.94 -12.19 5.93
C ASN A 85 -6.29 -10.83 6.11
N PHE A 86 -7.11 -9.81 6.14
CA PHE A 86 -6.70 -8.42 6.28
C PHE A 86 -5.99 -8.11 7.60
N ASN A 87 -5.95 -9.04 8.53
CA ASN A 87 -5.54 -8.77 9.89
C ASN A 87 -4.28 -9.52 10.34
N HIS A 88 -3.67 -10.37 9.47
CA HIS A 88 -2.68 -11.33 9.97
C HIS A 88 -1.49 -11.48 9.01
N ILE A 89 -0.40 -10.86 9.34
CA ILE A 89 0.86 -10.95 8.60
C ILE A 89 1.96 -11.40 9.56
N ASP A 90 2.58 -12.56 9.28
CA ASP A 90 3.83 -12.91 9.94
C ASP A 90 4.90 -11.93 9.48
N SER A 91 5.24 -10.99 10.33
CA SER A 91 6.21 -9.95 10.01
C SER A 91 6.98 -9.49 11.24
N TYR A 92 8.00 -8.68 11.03
CA TYR A 92 8.66 -7.97 12.12
C TYR A 92 7.82 -6.81 12.67
N GLY A 93 6.79 -6.39 11.94
CA GLY A 93 5.87 -5.34 12.32
C GLY A 93 6.38 -3.93 12.11
N PHE A 94 7.06 -3.70 11.00
CA PHE A 94 7.39 -2.35 10.54
C PHE A 94 7.37 -2.27 9.02
N ASP A 95 7.01 -1.09 8.50
CA ASP A 95 7.08 -0.75 7.10
C ASP A 95 8.24 0.20 6.84
N PHE A 96 8.81 0.10 5.66
CA PHE A 96 9.96 0.88 5.27
C PHE A 96 9.96 1.26 3.80
N VAL A 97 10.71 2.30 3.47
CA VAL A 97 11.02 2.68 2.10
C VAL A 97 12.52 2.58 1.86
N LEU A 98 12.90 1.99 0.72
CA LEU A 98 14.29 1.96 0.27
C LEU A 98 14.65 3.31 -0.34
N MET A 99 15.75 3.90 0.10
CA MET A 99 16.25 5.16 -0.42
C MET A 99 17.79 5.17 -0.50
N THR A 100 18.31 6.08 -1.28
CA THR A 100 19.74 6.41 -1.28
C THR A 100 20.09 7.26 -0.07
N ASP A 101 21.38 7.35 0.25
CA ASP A 101 21.88 8.18 1.35
C ASP A 101 21.34 9.62 1.26
N PRO A 102 20.50 10.06 2.20
CA PRO A 102 19.93 11.40 2.17
C PRO A 102 20.95 12.52 2.43
N THR A 103 22.11 12.18 2.99
CA THR A 103 23.19 13.16 3.18
C THR A 103 23.95 13.45 1.88
N GLY A 104 23.76 12.61 0.85
CA GLY A 104 24.53 12.71 -0.39
C GLY A 104 26.00 12.31 -0.27
N SER A 105 26.45 11.92 0.92
CA SER A 105 27.87 11.58 1.17
C SER A 105 28.30 10.28 0.54
N THR A 106 27.35 9.36 0.30
CA THR A 106 27.63 8.04 -0.26
C THR A 106 26.54 7.61 -1.24
N THR A 107 26.82 6.54 -2.01
CA THR A 107 25.83 5.88 -2.87
C THR A 107 25.17 4.68 -2.19
N LYS A 108 25.33 4.56 -0.86
CA LYS A 108 24.72 3.47 -0.09
C LYS A 108 23.20 3.59 -0.07
N SER A 109 22.55 2.46 0.10
CA SER A 109 21.11 2.40 0.33
C SER A 109 20.82 2.27 1.81
N PHE A 110 19.72 2.89 2.23
CA PHE A 110 19.16 2.84 3.57
C PHE A 110 17.68 2.48 3.49
N LEU A 111 17.14 1.94 4.58
CA LEU A 111 15.71 1.83 4.75
C LEU A 111 15.25 2.87 5.76
N ARG A 112 14.33 3.72 5.36
CA ARG A 112 13.65 4.63 6.29
C ARG A 112 12.40 3.94 6.82
N VAL A 113 12.29 3.84 8.13
CA VAL A 113 11.12 3.27 8.81
C VAL A 113 9.94 4.25 8.69
N ILE A 114 8.83 3.79 8.10
CA ILE A 114 7.63 4.61 7.88
C ILE A 114 6.61 4.38 8.99
N THR A 115 6.44 3.13 9.38
CA THR A 115 5.47 2.72 10.40
C THR A 115 6.07 1.62 11.25
N VAL A 116 5.76 1.63 12.54
CA VAL A 116 6.01 0.51 13.46
C VAL A 116 4.65 0.14 14.04
N TYR A 117 4.30 -1.14 13.94
CA TYR A 117 2.99 -1.63 14.38
C TYR A 117 2.99 -1.90 15.88
N PRO A 118 1.93 -1.50 16.59
CA PRO A 118 1.80 -1.76 18.02
C PRO A 118 1.88 -3.26 18.35
N GLY A 119 2.53 -3.60 19.47
CA GLY A 119 2.68 -4.98 19.95
C GLY A 119 3.65 -5.84 19.12
N SER A 120 4.26 -5.31 18.08
CA SER A 120 5.13 -6.04 17.16
C SER A 120 6.54 -6.28 17.71
N PRO A 121 7.31 -7.23 17.12
CA PRO A 121 8.73 -7.38 17.43
C PRO A 121 9.54 -6.09 17.25
N ALA A 122 9.20 -5.29 16.24
CA ALA A 122 9.85 -4.02 15.97
C ALA A 122 9.61 -3.01 17.11
N GLU A 123 8.38 -2.88 17.58
CA GLU A 123 8.08 -1.99 18.70
C GLU A 123 8.79 -2.44 19.96
N ARG A 124 8.73 -3.75 20.29
CA ARG A 124 9.41 -4.30 21.48
C ARG A 124 10.93 -4.16 21.42
N SER A 125 11.52 -4.10 20.22
CA SER A 125 12.95 -3.84 20.05
C SER A 125 13.33 -2.36 20.20
N GLY A 126 12.34 -1.48 20.31
CA GLY A 126 12.53 -0.05 20.40
C GLY A 126 12.73 0.67 19.06
N LEU A 127 12.50 -0.02 17.93
CA LEU A 127 12.54 0.61 16.60
C LEU A 127 11.46 1.69 16.50
N LYS A 128 11.81 2.84 15.93
CA LYS A 128 10.90 3.98 15.84
C LYS A 128 10.70 4.43 14.41
N ARG A 129 9.54 5.02 14.16
CA ARG A 129 9.30 5.73 12.90
C ARG A 129 10.37 6.79 12.68
N ASN A 130 10.78 6.94 11.44
CA ASN A 130 11.77 7.91 10.97
C ASN A 130 13.24 7.54 11.24
N GLU A 131 13.50 6.40 11.88
CA GLU A 131 14.85 5.84 11.96
C GLU A 131 15.27 5.24 10.62
N TYR A 132 16.58 5.16 10.42
CA TYR A 132 17.17 4.63 9.20
C TYR A 132 17.94 3.36 9.50
N ILE A 133 17.72 2.31 8.73
CA ILE A 133 18.45 1.06 8.85
C ILE A 133 19.53 1.05 7.76
N SER A 134 20.81 0.99 8.18
CA SER A 134 21.96 0.94 7.28
C SER A 134 22.39 -0.49 6.92
N SER A 135 22.17 -1.42 7.85
CA SER A 135 22.51 -2.83 7.67
C SER A 135 21.65 -3.73 8.56
N PHE A 136 21.59 -5.01 8.24
CA PHE A 136 21.04 -6.06 9.11
C PHE A 136 21.94 -7.28 9.05
N ASP A 137 22.18 -7.95 10.19
CA ASP A 137 23.08 -9.09 10.31
C ASP A 137 24.42 -8.86 9.59
N SER A 138 24.97 -7.64 9.66
CA SER A 138 26.16 -7.18 8.95
C SER A 138 26.02 -7.07 7.41
N TYR A 139 24.84 -7.34 6.84
CA TYR A 139 24.59 -7.15 5.41
C TYR A 139 24.16 -5.71 5.12
N LYS A 140 24.83 -5.09 4.17
CA LYS A 140 24.41 -3.76 3.67
C LYS A 140 23.05 -3.85 2.96
N ILE A 141 22.24 -2.80 3.12
CA ILE A 141 20.93 -2.73 2.47
C ILE A 141 21.07 -2.71 0.95
N SER A 142 20.24 -3.49 0.28
CA SER A 142 20.14 -3.54 -1.19
C SER A 142 18.76 -4.03 -1.62
N LYS A 143 18.34 -3.70 -2.84
CA LYS A 143 17.08 -4.22 -3.43
C LYS A 143 16.97 -5.75 -3.39
N LYS A 144 18.11 -6.46 -3.39
CA LYS A 144 18.15 -7.92 -3.43
C LYS A 144 17.88 -8.58 -2.08
N ASN A 145 18.07 -7.87 -0.97
CA ASN A 145 18.01 -8.47 0.36
C ASN A 145 16.94 -7.88 1.29
N ILE A 146 16.28 -6.78 0.89
CA ILE A 146 15.25 -6.13 1.72
C ILE A 146 14.05 -7.03 2.02
N THR A 147 13.72 -7.98 1.14
CA THR A 147 12.65 -8.96 1.36
C THR A 147 12.89 -9.82 2.60
N LYS A 148 14.14 -10.00 3.00
CA LYS A 148 14.50 -10.72 4.24
C LYS A 148 14.14 -9.96 5.51
N LEU A 149 13.76 -8.68 5.39
CA LEU A 149 13.27 -7.85 6.49
C LEU A 149 11.75 -7.78 6.57
N GLN A 150 11.04 -8.54 5.74
CA GLN A 150 9.60 -8.69 5.85
C GLN A 150 9.23 -9.74 6.91
N GLN A 151 9.94 -10.89 6.90
CA GLN A 151 9.72 -11.99 7.84
C GLN A 151 11.00 -12.83 7.98
N GLY A 152 11.10 -13.59 9.07
CA GLY A 152 12.19 -14.53 9.30
C GLY A 152 12.62 -14.64 10.77
N PRO A 153 13.83 -15.20 11.05
CA PRO A 153 14.37 -15.31 12.40
C PRO A 153 14.72 -13.93 12.98
N SER A 154 15.06 -13.90 14.28
CA SER A 154 15.61 -12.70 14.92
C SER A 154 16.80 -12.15 14.15
N ARG A 155 16.95 -10.82 14.14
CA ARG A 155 18.00 -10.12 13.40
C ARG A 155 18.62 -9.00 14.23
N GLU A 156 19.86 -8.67 13.93
CA GLU A 156 20.50 -7.44 14.39
C GLU A 156 20.36 -6.36 13.33
N LEU A 157 19.79 -5.23 13.69
CA LEU A 157 19.67 -4.05 12.82
C LEU A 157 20.63 -2.98 13.28
N GLU A 158 21.30 -2.33 12.33
CA GLU A 158 22.09 -1.12 12.58
C GLU A 158 21.25 0.10 12.21
N ILE A 159 20.93 0.90 13.21
CA ILE A 159 20.06 2.07 13.09
C ILE A 159 20.93 3.32 13.03
N CYS A 160 20.58 4.24 12.15
CA CYS A 160 21.23 5.55 12.02
C CYS A 160 20.20 6.65 12.25
N HIS A 161 20.62 7.72 12.91
CA HIS A 161 19.82 8.92 13.09
C HIS A 161 20.30 10.04 12.18
N LEU A 162 19.37 10.63 11.43
CA LEU A 162 19.65 11.76 10.56
C LEU A 162 19.46 13.05 11.36
N ALA A 163 20.43 13.94 11.28
CA ALA A 163 20.37 15.27 11.85
C ALA A 163 20.63 16.33 10.78
N GLU A 164 20.17 17.53 11.04
CA GLU A 164 20.38 18.70 10.21
C GLU A 164 21.28 19.70 10.92
N ASN A 165 22.24 20.24 10.21
CA ASN A 165 23.11 21.29 10.71
C ASN A 165 22.31 22.60 10.76
N GLU A 166 22.21 23.22 11.92
CA GLU A 166 21.44 24.43 12.15
C GLU A 166 21.97 25.65 11.38
N ILE A 167 23.24 25.62 10.93
CA ILE A 167 23.88 26.75 10.29
C ILE A 167 23.66 26.77 8.78
N ASP A 168 23.79 25.62 8.13
CA ASP A 168 23.74 25.49 6.67
C ASP A 168 22.64 24.55 6.12
N GLY A 169 21.88 23.94 7.01
CA GLY A 169 20.81 23.00 6.64
C GLY A 169 21.32 21.68 6.06
N SER A 170 22.63 21.40 6.11
CA SER A 170 23.16 20.14 5.60
C SER A 170 22.78 18.96 6.48
N LEU A 171 22.45 17.83 5.84
CA LEU A 171 22.10 16.61 6.53
C LEU A 171 23.35 15.77 6.84
N PHE A 172 23.40 15.20 8.04
CA PHE A 172 24.47 14.30 8.45
C PHE A 172 23.96 13.19 9.37
N TRP A 173 24.71 12.09 9.44
CA TRP A 173 24.41 11.00 10.36
C TRP A 173 24.97 11.36 11.75
N SER A 174 24.08 11.51 12.75
CA SER A 174 24.48 11.98 14.09
C SER A 174 25.06 10.85 14.93
N ASP A 175 24.47 9.67 14.86
CA ASP A 175 24.88 8.48 15.60
C ASP A 175 24.40 7.20 14.94
N THR A 176 24.89 6.07 15.43
CA THR A 176 24.46 4.73 15.04
C THR A 176 24.25 3.88 16.29
N ALA A 177 23.23 3.03 16.26
CA ALA A 177 22.94 2.07 17.31
C ALA A 177 22.63 0.69 16.72
N LYS A 178 22.87 -0.36 17.48
CA LYS A 178 22.46 -1.70 17.13
C LYS A 178 21.28 -2.11 18.00
N ILE A 179 20.26 -2.65 17.36
CA ILE A 179 19.11 -3.23 18.04
C ILE A 179 18.90 -4.67 17.57
N ALA A 180 18.48 -5.53 18.50
CA ALA A 180 18.08 -6.88 18.17
C ALA A 180 16.55 -6.93 18.04
N ILE A 181 16.07 -7.24 16.83
CA ILE A 181 14.66 -7.47 16.59
C ILE A 181 14.36 -8.98 16.72
N GLY A 182 13.27 -9.31 17.44
CA GLY A 182 12.80 -10.69 17.58
C GLY A 182 12.42 -11.32 16.24
N ALA A 183 12.23 -12.63 16.20
CA ALA A 183 11.71 -13.32 15.02
C ALA A 183 10.37 -12.74 14.60
N SER A 184 10.06 -12.80 13.31
CA SER A 184 8.74 -12.41 12.81
C SER A 184 7.66 -13.24 13.49
N GLU A 185 6.57 -12.61 13.80
CA GLU A 185 5.39 -13.20 14.39
C GLU A 185 4.14 -12.62 13.73
N TYR A 186 3.02 -13.14 14.12
CA TYR A 186 1.74 -12.60 13.78
C TYR A 186 1.59 -11.16 14.28
N VAL A 187 1.47 -10.22 13.36
CA VAL A 187 1.22 -8.81 13.65
C VAL A 187 -0.14 -8.43 13.09
N GLU A 188 -1.00 -7.94 13.96
CA GLU A 188 -2.29 -7.43 13.54
C GLU A 188 -2.11 -6.20 12.66
N ASP A 189 -2.69 -6.25 11.48
CA ASP A 189 -2.66 -5.14 10.54
C ASP A 189 -3.84 -4.21 10.79
N VAL A 190 -3.64 -3.27 11.69
CA VAL A 190 -4.66 -2.33 12.12
C VAL A 190 -4.79 -1.20 11.12
N ALA A 191 -5.98 -1.05 10.51
CA ALA A 191 -6.26 0.03 9.56
C ALA A 191 -6.16 1.43 10.21
N PHE A 192 -6.43 1.53 11.51
CA PHE A 192 -6.38 2.76 12.31
C PHE A 192 -5.40 2.62 13.48
N PRO A 193 -4.08 2.61 13.23
CA PRO A 193 -3.09 2.35 14.28
C PRO A 193 -2.95 3.47 15.29
N VAL A 194 -3.41 4.67 14.99
CA VAL A 194 -3.33 5.81 15.90
C VAL A 194 -4.65 6.58 15.89
N SER A 195 -5.26 6.67 17.07
CA SER A 195 -6.37 7.59 17.37
C SER A 195 -6.02 8.37 18.64
N ARG A 196 -6.11 9.69 18.60
CA ARG A 196 -5.84 10.52 19.78
C ARG A 196 -6.44 11.90 19.67
N ILE A 197 -6.66 12.53 20.81
CA ILE A 197 -7.03 13.93 20.92
C ILE A 197 -5.76 14.74 21.25
N ILE A 198 -5.45 15.71 20.41
CA ILE A 198 -4.37 16.68 20.63
C ILE A 198 -5.01 17.97 21.16
N THR A 199 -4.50 18.50 22.26
CA THR A 199 -4.94 19.80 22.78
C THR A 199 -3.84 20.81 22.54
N GLU A 200 -4.14 21.82 21.72
CA GLU A 200 -3.20 22.86 21.34
C GLU A 200 -3.91 24.23 21.38
N ALA A 201 -3.30 25.20 22.07
CA ALA A 201 -3.84 26.54 22.21
C ALA A 201 -5.32 26.59 22.67
N GLY A 202 -5.72 25.70 23.59
CA GLY A 202 -7.08 25.58 24.12
C GLY A 202 -8.10 24.94 23.17
N LYS A 203 -7.66 24.47 22.00
CA LYS A 203 -8.50 23.72 21.04
C LYS A 203 -8.22 22.22 21.13
N ARG A 204 -9.28 21.42 21.00
CA ARG A 204 -9.20 19.96 20.92
C ARG A 204 -9.25 19.55 19.44
N ILE A 205 -8.26 18.80 18.99
CA ILE A 205 -8.12 18.33 17.62
C ILE A 205 -8.13 16.81 17.68
N GLY A 206 -9.10 16.16 17.04
CA GLY A 206 -9.09 14.71 16.82
C GLY A 206 -8.08 14.37 15.73
N TYR A 207 -7.19 13.42 16.01
CA TYR A 207 -6.25 12.87 15.05
C TYR A 207 -6.53 11.38 14.89
N LEU A 208 -6.83 10.98 13.66
CA LEU A 208 -7.01 9.58 13.29
C LEU A 208 -6.08 9.27 12.11
N MET A 209 -5.20 8.29 12.31
CA MET A 209 -4.33 7.78 11.24
C MET A 209 -5.02 6.59 10.58
N CYS A 210 -5.27 6.70 9.27
CA CYS A 210 -5.74 5.60 8.45
C CYS A 210 -4.59 5.15 7.53
N THR A 211 -4.15 3.90 7.64
CA THR A 211 -3.06 3.35 6.82
C THR A 211 -3.55 2.76 5.51
N ARG A 212 -4.82 2.34 5.47
CA ARG A 212 -5.45 1.79 4.26
C ARG A 212 -6.96 1.93 4.32
N LEU A 213 -7.58 2.07 3.17
CA LEU A 213 -9.01 1.96 3.01
C LEU A 213 -9.30 0.52 2.58
N LEU A 214 -10.09 -0.18 3.38
CA LEU A 214 -10.53 -1.55 3.09
C LEU A 214 -11.99 -1.48 2.66
N ASP A 215 -12.27 -1.94 1.45
CA ASP A 215 -13.64 -2.14 0.99
C ASP A 215 -13.90 -3.65 1.02
N ALA A 216 -14.85 -4.07 1.84
CA ALA A 216 -15.29 -5.45 1.86
C ALA A 216 -16.49 -5.60 0.91
N PRO A 217 -16.42 -6.47 -0.10
CA PRO A 217 -17.57 -6.72 -0.96
C PRO A 217 -18.78 -7.14 -0.11
N GLU A 218 -19.91 -6.47 -0.29
CA GLU A 218 -21.14 -6.72 0.46
C GLU A 218 -21.70 -8.13 0.25
N GLU A 219 -21.28 -8.85 -0.79
CA GLU A 219 -21.88 -10.10 -1.26
C GLU A 219 -21.31 -11.39 -0.66
N LYS A 220 -20.27 -11.33 0.16
CA LYS A 220 -19.77 -12.55 0.81
C LYS A 220 -20.05 -12.51 2.30
N PRO A 221 -20.53 -13.64 2.87
CA PRO A 221 -20.65 -13.79 4.31
C PRO A 221 -19.24 -13.97 4.91
N TYR A 222 -18.42 -12.92 4.79
CA TYR A 222 -17.19 -12.86 5.56
C TYR A 222 -17.58 -12.53 7.00
N PRO A 223 -17.10 -13.28 7.97
CA PRO A 223 -17.20 -12.86 9.36
C PRO A 223 -16.55 -11.49 9.58
N GLU A 224 -15.85 -10.99 8.59
CA GLU A 224 -15.08 -9.75 8.52
C GLU A 224 -15.85 -8.58 7.88
N ALA A 225 -17.01 -8.84 7.24
CA ALA A 225 -17.86 -7.74 6.77
C ALA A 225 -18.22 -6.84 7.95
N GLY A 226 -17.80 -5.60 7.89
CA GLY A 226 -17.95 -4.64 8.98
C GLY A 226 -16.81 -4.62 10.01
N VAL A 227 -15.75 -5.42 9.88
CA VAL A 227 -14.55 -5.30 10.73
C VAL A 227 -13.94 -3.92 10.57
N TYR A 228 -13.75 -3.47 9.33
CA TYR A 228 -13.23 -2.13 9.06
C TYR A 228 -14.10 -1.04 9.70
N ARG A 229 -15.42 -1.16 9.57
CA ARG A 229 -16.35 -0.21 10.19
C ARG A 229 -16.26 -0.24 11.71
N ARG A 230 -16.20 -1.42 12.31
CA ARG A 230 -15.99 -1.54 13.77
C ARG A 230 -14.65 -0.94 14.20
N MET A 231 -13.56 -1.22 13.48
CA MET A 231 -12.26 -0.63 13.77
C MET A 231 -12.28 0.91 13.68
N LEU A 232 -13.05 1.46 12.72
CA LEU A 232 -13.24 2.90 12.60
C LEU A 232 -14.05 3.43 13.79
N ASP A 233 -15.18 2.79 14.12
CA ASP A 233 -16.04 3.18 15.23
C ASP A 233 -15.26 3.15 16.55
N ASP A 234 -14.51 2.08 16.80
CA ASP A 234 -13.66 1.93 17.99
C ASP A 234 -12.58 3.03 18.05
N ALA A 235 -11.93 3.33 16.92
CA ALA A 235 -10.91 4.36 16.84
C ALA A 235 -11.48 5.78 17.02
N MET A 236 -12.74 6.01 16.66
CA MET A 236 -13.42 7.30 16.82
C MET A 236 -13.96 7.50 18.24
N MET A 237 -14.15 6.43 19.00
CA MET A 237 -14.68 6.51 20.37
C MET A 237 -13.60 6.68 21.46
N GLN A 238 -12.33 6.58 21.12
CA GLN A 238 -11.19 6.87 22.01
C GLN A 238 -10.91 8.37 22.10
#